data_54bf2e4cc17fbdee73059be1fb79a262
#
_entry.id   54bf2e4cc17fbdee73059be1fb79a262
#
_cell.length_a   1.000
_cell.length_b   1.000
_cell.length_c   1.000
_cell.angle_alpha   90.00
_cell.angle_beta   90.00
_cell.angle_gamma   90.00
#
_symmetry.space_group_name_H-M   'P 1'
#
loop_
_entity.id
_entity.type
_entity.pdbx_description
1 polymer ?
#
loop_
_entity_poly.entity_id
_entity_poly.type
_entity_poly.pdbx_seq_one_letter_code
_entity_poly.pdbx_strand_id
1 'polypeptide(L)'
;DALIKKSQELLAQSLKLNPDYPQANLVMGQISYNQGIEIQMQTKAIKGSKPEDVKKRADIRAEAIKKFDEAIPYFEKIDQLLGKEGELKRADKTALKDAYDLLVTIYEQKRDKEKAAAWTDKYNNVEKIH
;
A
#
# COMPACT_ATOMS: atom_id res chain seq x y z
N ASP A 1 17.57 3.60 7.15
CA ASP A 1 17.47 3.76 8.61
C ASP A 1 17.49 2.38 9.28
N ALA A 2 18.38 2.20 10.26
CA ALA A 2 18.57 0.94 10.97
C ALA A 2 17.31 0.51 11.75
N LEU A 3 16.57 1.46 12.31
CA LEU A 3 15.34 1.19 13.04
C LEU A 3 14.25 0.65 12.13
N ILE A 4 14.06 1.26 10.97
CA ILE A 4 13.07 0.81 9.99
C ILE A 4 13.43 -0.58 9.50
N LYS A 5 14.71 -0.82 9.19
CA LYS A 5 15.19 -2.11 8.72
C LYS A 5 14.97 -3.21 9.75
N LYS A 6 15.26 -2.92 11.03
CA LYS A 6 15.04 -3.85 12.12
C LYS A 6 13.56 -4.15 12.33
N SER A 7 12.70 -3.13 12.23
CA SER A 7 11.25 -3.30 12.31
C SER A 7 10.73 -4.17 11.17
N GLN A 8 11.25 -3.98 9.94
CA GLN A 8 10.89 -4.80 8.80
C GLN A 8 11.29 -6.26 9.01
N GLU A 9 12.48 -6.51 9.55
CA GLU A 9 12.95 -7.87 9.84
C GLU A 9 12.07 -8.57 10.88
N LEU A 10 11.70 -7.86 11.95
CA LEU A 10 10.83 -8.39 12.99
C LEU A 10 9.43 -8.72 12.45
N LEU A 11 8.90 -7.84 11.61
CA LEU A 11 7.59 -8.05 10.99
C LEU A 11 7.63 -9.17 9.97
N ALA A 12 8.72 -9.29 9.20
CA ALA A 12 8.90 -10.39 8.27
C ALA A 12 8.94 -11.71 9.01
N GLN A 13 9.62 -11.78 10.17
CA GLN A 13 9.65 -12.97 11.01
C GLN A 13 8.25 -13.28 11.57
N SER A 14 7.53 -12.27 12.02
CA SER A 14 6.17 -12.41 12.54
C SER A 14 5.23 -12.99 11.47
N LEU A 15 5.33 -12.49 10.22
CA LEU A 15 4.52 -13.00 9.11
C LEU A 15 4.93 -14.41 8.70
N LYS A 16 6.21 -14.77 8.86
CA LYS A 16 6.68 -16.13 8.57
C LYS A 16 6.07 -17.12 9.55
N LEU A 17 5.92 -16.73 10.81
CA LEU A 17 5.31 -17.55 11.86
C LEU A 17 3.79 -17.51 11.79
N ASN A 18 3.22 -16.37 11.40
CA ASN A 18 1.78 -16.17 11.29
C ASN A 18 1.47 -15.25 10.09
N PRO A 19 1.46 -15.81 8.86
CA PRO A 19 1.19 -15.00 7.65
C PRO A 19 -0.21 -14.44 7.61
N ASP A 20 -1.10 -14.90 8.48
CA ASP A 20 -2.49 -14.48 8.53
C ASP A 20 -2.74 -13.39 9.58
N TYR A 21 -1.70 -12.71 10.03
CA TYR A 21 -1.84 -11.61 11.00
C TYR A 21 -2.10 -10.30 10.26
N PRO A 22 -3.36 -9.77 10.29
CA PRO A 22 -3.72 -8.59 9.48
C PRO A 22 -2.90 -7.35 9.80
N GLN A 23 -2.65 -7.06 11.08
CA GLN A 23 -1.94 -5.86 11.48
C GLN A 23 -0.47 -5.87 11.02
N ALA A 24 0.17 -7.04 11.02
CA ALA A 24 1.54 -7.17 10.50
C ALA A 24 1.57 -6.95 8.98
N ASN A 25 0.58 -7.50 8.26
CA ASN A 25 0.44 -7.26 6.82
C ASN A 25 0.23 -5.77 6.52
N LEU A 26 -0.60 -5.09 7.33
CA LEU A 26 -0.84 -3.66 7.16
C LEU A 26 0.45 -2.86 7.29
N VAL A 27 1.24 -3.11 8.33
CA VAL A 27 2.49 -2.39 8.57
C VAL A 27 3.51 -2.65 7.46
N MET A 28 3.66 -3.91 7.04
CA MET A 28 4.57 -4.25 5.93
C MET A 28 4.17 -3.53 4.64
N GLY A 29 2.88 -3.53 4.32
CA GLY A 29 2.38 -2.80 3.16
C GLY A 29 2.61 -1.30 3.27
N GLN A 30 2.39 -0.72 4.44
CA GLN A 30 2.61 0.71 4.68
C GLN A 30 4.10 1.09 4.53
N ILE A 31 5.01 0.23 4.97
CA ILE A 31 6.45 0.48 4.80
C ILE A 31 6.81 0.57 3.33
N SER A 32 6.38 -0.41 2.52
CA SER A 32 6.63 -0.39 1.07
C SER A 32 5.97 0.82 0.40
N TYR A 33 4.74 1.13 0.80
CA TYR A 33 4.01 2.30 0.29
C TYR A 33 4.77 3.59 0.59
N ASN A 34 5.23 3.77 1.82
CA ASN A 34 5.96 4.97 2.23
C ASN A 34 7.28 5.10 1.48
N GLN A 35 7.97 3.98 1.21
CA GLN A 35 9.18 3.98 0.39
C GLN A 35 8.88 4.48 -1.03
N GLY A 36 7.75 4.05 -1.60
CA GLY A 36 7.29 4.54 -2.90
C GLY A 36 7.03 6.03 -2.90
N ILE A 37 6.38 6.55 -1.86
CA ILE A 37 6.10 7.98 -1.72
C ILE A 37 7.41 8.79 -1.62
N GLU A 38 8.37 8.32 -0.83
CA GLU A 38 9.68 8.98 -0.70
C GLU A 38 10.39 9.06 -2.05
N ILE A 39 10.38 7.97 -2.82
CA ILE A 39 10.97 7.95 -4.15
C ILE A 39 10.24 8.94 -5.07
N GLN A 40 8.92 8.92 -5.06
CA GLN A 40 8.10 9.80 -5.90
C GLN A 40 8.36 11.28 -5.60
N MET A 41 8.59 11.63 -4.34
CA MET A 41 8.88 13.00 -3.94
C MET A 41 10.18 13.52 -4.56
N GLN A 42 11.11 12.65 -4.94
CA GLN A 42 12.36 13.06 -5.60
C GLN A 42 12.10 13.71 -6.97
N THR A 43 10.97 13.45 -7.60
CA THR A 43 10.61 14.09 -8.88
C THR A 43 10.45 15.59 -8.75
N LYS A 44 10.11 16.07 -7.55
CA LYS A 44 9.92 17.51 -7.29
C LYS A 44 11.21 18.31 -7.40
N ALA A 45 12.36 17.66 -7.21
CA ALA A 45 13.67 18.29 -7.35
C ALA A 45 14.06 18.51 -8.82
N ILE A 46 13.41 17.80 -9.74
CA ILE A 46 13.70 17.86 -11.17
C ILE A 46 12.65 18.78 -11.81
N LYS A 47 13.04 20.05 -12.01
CA LYS A 47 12.11 21.08 -12.47
C LYS A 47 12.20 21.40 -13.97
N GLY A 48 13.20 20.84 -14.67
CA GLY A 48 13.41 21.12 -16.08
C GLY A 48 12.40 20.45 -17.00
N SER A 49 12.32 20.93 -18.22
CA SER A 49 11.46 20.38 -19.27
C SER A 49 12.25 19.75 -20.42
N LYS A 50 13.57 19.63 -20.28
CA LYS A 50 14.42 19.00 -21.26
C LYS A 50 14.10 17.49 -21.32
N PRO A 51 14.33 16.83 -22.48
CA PRO A 51 14.07 15.40 -22.61
C PRO A 51 14.74 14.55 -21.52
N GLU A 52 15.97 14.89 -21.13
CA GLU A 52 16.69 14.19 -20.05
C GLU A 52 16.01 14.35 -18.69
N ASP A 53 15.44 15.53 -18.42
CA ASP A 53 14.70 15.78 -17.16
C ASP A 53 13.38 15.02 -17.14
N VAL A 54 12.68 14.97 -18.24
CA VAL A 54 11.43 14.20 -18.39
C VAL A 54 11.72 12.72 -18.19
N LYS A 55 12.81 12.22 -18.76
CA LYS A 55 13.21 10.82 -18.60
C LYS A 55 13.55 10.49 -17.15
N LYS A 56 14.29 11.37 -16.46
CA LYS A 56 14.64 11.15 -15.05
C LYS A 56 13.39 11.04 -14.18
N ARG A 57 12.41 11.93 -14.39
CA ARG A 57 11.16 11.86 -13.65
C ARG A 57 10.40 10.56 -13.93
N ALA A 58 10.38 10.13 -15.18
CA ALA A 58 9.72 8.89 -15.56
C ALA A 58 10.40 7.68 -14.92
N ASP A 59 11.73 7.65 -14.89
CA ASP A 59 12.49 6.57 -14.25
C ASP A 59 12.22 6.50 -12.75
N ILE A 60 12.19 7.65 -12.09
CA ILE A 60 11.89 7.74 -10.65
C ILE A 60 10.45 7.24 -10.38
N ARG A 61 9.49 7.65 -11.20
CA ARG A 61 8.11 7.18 -11.05
C ARG A 61 8.01 5.66 -11.22
N ALA A 62 8.76 5.10 -12.16
CA ALA A 62 8.78 3.65 -12.37
C ALA A 62 9.30 2.92 -11.13
N GLU A 63 10.34 3.46 -10.47
CA GLU A 63 10.85 2.89 -9.24
C GLU A 63 9.84 3.00 -8.09
N ALA A 64 9.16 4.14 -8.00
CA ALA A 64 8.11 4.34 -6.99
C ALA A 64 6.98 3.31 -7.19
N ILE A 65 6.58 3.07 -8.43
CA ILE A 65 5.53 2.09 -8.75
C ILE A 65 5.95 0.68 -8.33
N LYS A 66 7.22 0.32 -8.48
CA LYS A 66 7.71 -0.98 -8.00
C LYS A 66 7.48 -1.15 -6.50
N LYS A 67 7.69 -0.10 -5.71
CA LYS A 67 7.43 -0.12 -4.27
C LYS A 67 5.94 -0.20 -3.96
N PHE A 68 5.12 0.50 -4.73
CA PHE A 68 3.66 0.39 -4.60
C PHE A 68 3.20 -1.03 -4.92
N ASP A 69 3.76 -1.64 -5.97
CA ASP A 69 3.43 -3.02 -6.33
C ASP A 69 3.82 -4.01 -5.24
N GLU A 70 4.93 -3.77 -4.54
CA GLU A 70 5.33 -4.60 -3.40
C GLU A 70 4.34 -4.49 -2.24
N ALA A 71 3.69 -3.35 -2.07
CA ALA A 71 2.71 -3.13 -1.01
C ALA A 71 1.37 -3.84 -1.29
N ILE A 72 0.98 -3.97 -2.55
CA ILE A 72 -0.32 -4.50 -2.95
C ILE A 72 -0.64 -5.87 -2.33
N PRO A 73 0.25 -6.88 -2.41
CA PRO A 73 -0.08 -8.20 -1.84
C PRO A 73 -0.37 -8.18 -0.35
N TYR A 74 0.30 -7.32 0.40
CA TYR A 74 0.06 -7.19 1.85
C TYR A 74 -1.35 -6.66 2.13
N PHE A 75 -1.80 -5.65 1.38
CA PHE A 75 -3.13 -5.08 1.54
C PHE A 75 -4.21 -6.03 1.03
N GLU A 76 -3.96 -6.71 -0.08
CA GLU A 76 -4.89 -7.71 -0.60
C GLU A 76 -5.06 -8.88 0.36
N LYS A 77 -3.99 -9.25 1.07
CA LYS A 77 -4.05 -10.31 2.08
C LYS A 77 -5.02 -9.93 3.21
N ILE A 78 -5.04 -8.66 3.61
CA ILE A 78 -5.98 -8.18 4.62
C ILE A 78 -7.43 -8.34 4.13
N ASP A 79 -7.69 -8.01 2.87
CA ASP A 79 -9.02 -8.24 2.27
C ASP A 79 -9.39 -9.73 2.29
N GLN A 80 -8.46 -10.60 1.94
CA GLN A 80 -8.68 -12.05 1.98
C GLN A 80 -9.00 -12.55 3.39
N LEU A 81 -8.33 -12.02 4.39
CA LEU A 81 -8.50 -12.44 5.78
C LEU A 81 -9.77 -11.89 6.43
N LEU A 82 -10.07 -10.62 6.19
CA LEU A 82 -11.12 -9.89 6.91
C LEU A 82 -12.33 -9.55 6.04
N GLY A 83 -12.16 -9.46 4.73
CA GLY A 83 -13.22 -8.98 3.83
C GLY A 83 -14.45 -9.89 3.79
N LYS A 84 -14.30 -11.16 4.08
CA LYS A 84 -15.38 -12.17 4.07
C LYS A 84 -16.05 -12.30 5.42
N GLU A 85 -15.48 -11.74 6.47
CA GLU A 85 -16.04 -11.80 7.81
C GLU A 85 -17.29 -10.91 7.88
N GLY A 86 -18.22 -11.25 8.77
CA GLY A 86 -19.34 -10.39 9.05
C GLY A 86 -18.92 -9.23 9.95
N GLU A 87 -19.38 -9.25 11.20
CA GLU A 87 -19.00 -8.23 12.17
C GLU A 87 -17.53 -8.35 12.54
N LEU A 88 -16.80 -7.25 12.51
CA LEU A 88 -15.38 -7.18 12.85
C LEU A 88 -15.17 -6.36 14.12
N LYS A 89 -14.12 -6.73 14.87
CA LYS A 89 -13.63 -5.89 15.96
C LYS A 89 -13.16 -4.56 15.38
N ARG A 90 -13.19 -3.51 16.20
CA ARG A 90 -12.83 -2.16 15.76
C ARG A 90 -11.42 -2.10 15.15
N ALA A 91 -10.45 -2.77 15.76
CA ALA A 91 -9.06 -2.79 15.25
C ALA A 91 -8.98 -3.44 13.87
N ASP A 92 -9.68 -4.56 13.66
CA ASP A 92 -9.68 -5.25 12.38
C ASP A 92 -10.41 -4.45 11.31
N LYS A 93 -11.53 -3.82 11.68
CA LYS A 93 -12.29 -2.96 10.78
C LYS A 93 -11.44 -1.77 10.32
N THR A 94 -10.70 -1.15 11.24
CA THR A 94 -9.79 -0.05 10.92
C THR A 94 -8.68 -0.52 9.98
N ALA A 95 -8.08 -1.68 10.25
CA ALA A 95 -7.05 -2.25 9.38
C ALA A 95 -7.59 -2.50 7.98
N LEU A 96 -8.80 -3.03 7.86
CA LEU A 96 -9.43 -3.29 6.56
C LEU A 96 -9.68 -1.98 5.79
N LYS A 97 -10.21 -0.95 6.47
CA LYS A 97 -10.44 0.36 5.86
C LYS A 97 -9.13 0.99 5.39
N ASP A 98 -8.09 0.93 6.22
CA ASP A 98 -6.77 1.47 5.86
C ASP A 98 -6.20 0.75 4.65
N ALA A 99 -6.31 -0.57 4.60
CA ALA A 99 -5.84 -1.36 3.46
C ALA A 99 -6.58 -0.96 2.17
N TYR A 100 -7.88 -0.82 2.24
CA TYR A 100 -8.67 -0.41 1.07
C TYR A 100 -8.31 1.00 0.60
N ASP A 101 -8.17 1.94 1.53
CA ASP A 101 -7.79 3.32 1.21
C ASP A 101 -6.43 3.38 0.51
N LEU A 102 -5.45 2.62 1.02
CA LEU A 102 -4.12 2.57 0.43
C LEU A 102 -4.14 1.89 -0.95
N LEU A 103 -4.94 0.84 -1.12
CA LEU A 103 -5.10 0.22 -2.44
C LEU A 103 -5.70 1.18 -3.46
N VAL A 104 -6.70 1.96 -3.06
CA VAL A 104 -7.28 2.99 -3.93
C VAL A 104 -6.19 3.98 -4.36
N THR A 105 -5.43 4.48 -3.40
CA THR A 105 -4.37 5.46 -3.68
C THR A 105 -3.30 4.87 -4.62
N ILE A 106 -2.88 3.63 -4.38
CA ILE A 106 -1.89 2.96 -5.23
C ILE A 106 -2.39 2.84 -6.67
N TYR A 107 -3.63 2.38 -6.86
CA TYR A 107 -4.17 2.22 -8.20
C TYR A 107 -4.43 3.56 -8.90
N GLU A 108 -4.76 4.61 -8.14
CA GLU A 108 -4.82 5.96 -8.69
C GLU A 108 -3.44 6.42 -9.20
N GLN A 109 -2.38 6.15 -8.44
CA GLN A 109 -1.00 6.45 -8.87
C GLN A 109 -0.61 5.67 -10.13
N LYS A 110 -1.09 4.44 -10.24
CA LYS A 110 -0.86 3.60 -11.42
C LYS A 110 -1.80 3.94 -12.58
N ARG A 111 -2.72 4.87 -12.37
CA ARG A 111 -3.75 5.30 -13.35
C ARG A 111 -4.67 4.16 -13.77
N ASP A 112 -4.90 3.22 -12.87
CA ASP A 112 -5.85 2.12 -13.07
C ASP A 112 -7.17 2.49 -12.41
N LYS A 113 -8.01 3.18 -13.16
CA LYS A 113 -9.29 3.72 -12.67
C LYS A 113 -10.29 2.62 -12.29
N GLU A 114 -10.28 1.51 -13.00
CA GLU A 114 -11.21 0.41 -12.74
C GLU A 114 -10.92 -0.23 -11.38
N LYS A 115 -9.66 -0.54 -11.11
CA LYS A 115 -9.27 -1.14 -9.84
C LYS A 115 -9.42 -0.14 -8.68
N ALA A 116 -9.08 1.13 -8.91
CA ALA A 116 -9.30 2.16 -7.90
C ALA A 116 -10.77 2.26 -7.53
N ALA A 117 -11.68 2.23 -8.50
CA ALA A 117 -13.12 2.28 -8.26
C ALA A 117 -13.61 1.03 -7.50
N ALA A 118 -13.10 -0.15 -7.86
CA ALA A 118 -13.47 -1.40 -7.20
C ALA A 118 -13.09 -1.38 -5.71
N TRP A 119 -11.88 -0.91 -5.38
CA TRP A 119 -11.45 -0.81 -3.98
C TRP A 119 -12.18 0.32 -3.23
N THR A 120 -12.54 1.41 -3.92
CA THR A 120 -13.37 2.48 -3.35
C THR A 120 -14.74 1.93 -2.93
N ASP A 121 -15.36 1.10 -3.76
CA ASP A 121 -16.64 0.47 -3.44
C ASP A 121 -16.51 -0.39 -2.17
N LYS A 122 -15.46 -1.18 -2.08
CA LYS A 122 -15.21 -2.00 -0.89
C LYS A 122 -15.01 -1.12 0.35
N TYR A 123 -14.25 -0.04 0.23
CA TYR A 123 -14.04 0.91 1.33
C TYR A 123 -15.38 1.48 1.82
N ASN A 124 -16.21 1.94 0.88
CA ASN A 124 -17.50 2.56 1.21
C ASN A 124 -18.50 1.58 1.86
N ASN A 125 -18.31 0.29 1.62
CA ASN A 125 -19.22 -0.73 2.13
C ASN A 125 -18.76 -1.36 3.45
N VAL A 126 -17.56 -0.99 3.98
CA VAL A 126 -17.05 -1.56 5.22
C VAL A 126 -18.04 -1.38 6.37
N GLU A 127 -18.57 -0.17 6.54
CA GLU A 127 -19.50 0.11 7.63
C GLU A 127 -20.83 -0.64 7.50
N LYS A 128 -21.21 -1.01 6.28
CA LYS A 128 -22.46 -1.74 6.03
C LYS A 128 -22.30 -3.24 6.27
N ILE A 129 -21.12 -3.78 5.96
CA ILE A 129 -20.87 -5.22 6.00
C ILE A 129 -20.29 -5.64 7.35
N HIS A 130 -19.47 -4.81 7.92
CA HIS A 130 -18.68 -5.12 9.11
C HIS A 130 -18.97 -4.19 10.28
#